data_52e10667b493711333712c603b50646b
#
_entry.id   52e10667b493711333712c603b50646b
#
_cell.length_a   1.000
_cell.length_b   1.000
_cell.length_c   1.000
_cell.angle_alpha   90.00
_cell.angle_beta   90.00
_cell.angle_gamma   90.00
#
_symmetry.space_group_name_H-M   'P 1'
#
loop_
_entity.id
_entity.type
_entity.pdbx_description
1 polymer ?
#
loop_
_entity_poly.entity_id
_entity_poly.type
_entity_poly.pdbx_seq_one_letter_code
_entity_poly.pdbx_strand_id
1 'polypeptide(L)'
;MFKDFRQNPITNPLKTPSGKIEISSTTIANFNLSDCHSHPKWLEPYEWLGKIDRYPLHLISNQPTHRLHSQLDNAISSQNEKIGGREPVLINPIDAEKRKIKSGDIVNLTNDRGSLLAGAKITDDVMPGVVV
;
A
#
# COMPACT_ATOMS: atom_id res chain seq x y z
N MET A 1 -29.23 17.69 -6.19
CA MET A 1 -28.80 16.74 -7.24
C MET A 1 -29.16 15.29 -6.89
N PHE A 2 -28.48 14.63 -5.92
CA PHE A 2 -28.77 13.21 -5.64
C PHE A 2 -30.11 12.94 -4.97
N LYS A 3 -30.64 13.89 -4.19
CA LYS A 3 -31.97 13.76 -3.55
C LYS A 3 -33.06 13.63 -4.61
N ASP A 4 -33.06 14.49 -5.60
CA ASP A 4 -34.09 14.55 -6.65
C ASP A 4 -33.98 13.34 -7.55
N PHE A 5 -32.76 12.95 -7.95
CA PHE A 5 -32.49 11.70 -8.69
C PHE A 5 -33.02 10.46 -7.93
N ARG A 6 -32.79 10.36 -6.62
CA ARG A 6 -33.28 9.24 -5.80
C ARG A 6 -34.82 9.19 -5.71
N GLN A 7 -35.48 10.35 -5.73
CA GLN A 7 -36.95 10.42 -5.68
C GLN A 7 -37.57 10.02 -7.02
N ASN A 8 -37.01 10.51 -8.12
CA ASN A 8 -37.48 10.15 -9.47
C ASN A 8 -36.32 10.26 -10.48
N PRO A 9 -35.63 9.17 -10.78
CA PRO A 9 -34.48 9.17 -11.68
C PRO A 9 -34.82 9.43 -13.15
N ILE A 10 -36.10 9.29 -13.53
CA ILE A 10 -36.55 9.53 -14.91
C ILE A 10 -36.68 11.04 -15.17
N THR A 11 -37.33 11.77 -14.23
CA THR A 11 -37.53 13.21 -14.36
C THR A 11 -36.31 14.03 -13.93
N ASN A 12 -35.45 13.46 -13.12
CA ASN A 12 -34.24 14.12 -12.58
C ASN A 12 -33.00 13.28 -12.89
N PRO A 13 -32.64 13.04 -14.18
CA PRO A 13 -31.49 12.21 -14.51
C PRO A 13 -30.18 12.84 -14.04
N LEU A 14 -29.17 12.01 -13.84
CA LEU A 14 -27.81 12.47 -13.58
C LEU A 14 -27.19 13.05 -14.86
N LYS A 15 -26.16 13.89 -14.70
CA LYS A 15 -25.38 14.44 -15.81
C LYS A 15 -24.33 13.40 -16.28
N THR A 16 -24.80 12.22 -16.62
CA THR A 16 -24.01 11.12 -17.21
C THR A 16 -24.57 10.76 -18.58
N PRO A 17 -23.82 10.14 -19.46
CA PRO A 17 -24.32 9.71 -20.77
C PRO A 17 -25.62 8.90 -20.71
N SER A 18 -25.78 8.04 -19.72
CA SER A 18 -26.99 7.24 -19.50
C SER A 18 -28.07 7.93 -18.66
N GLY A 19 -27.79 9.09 -18.07
CA GLY A 19 -28.65 9.73 -17.08
C GLY A 19 -28.73 8.99 -15.73
N LYS A 20 -27.97 7.91 -15.57
CA LYS A 20 -27.96 7.01 -14.39
C LYS A 20 -26.59 6.98 -13.75
N ILE A 21 -26.49 6.27 -12.62
CA ILE A 21 -25.18 5.91 -12.03
C ILE A 21 -24.51 4.93 -13.00
N GLU A 22 -23.31 5.28 -13.48
CA GLU A 22 -22.53 4.45 -14.37
C GLU A 22 -21.46 3.70 -13.58
N ILE A 23 -21.59 2.37 -13.47
CA ILE A 23 -20.61 1.47 -12.88
C ILE A 23 -19.56 1.08 -13.94
N SER A 24 -19.92 1.12 -15.21
CA SER A 24 -19.06 0.85 -16.33
C SER A 24 -19.06 2.03 -17.30
N SER A 25 -17.86 2.43 -17.77
CA SER A 25 -17.68 3.50 -18.75
C SER A 25 -17.61 2.95 -20.17
N THR A 26 -18.59 3.27 -21.02
CA THR A 26 -18.56 2.91 -22.45
C THR A 26 -17.40 3.58 -23.18
N THR A 27 -17.01 4.78 -22.78
CA THR A 27 -15.85 5.49 -23.34
C THR A 27 -14.57 4.70 -23.13
N ILE A 28 -14.31 4.22 -21.88
CA ILE A 28 -13.14 3.41 -21.57
C ILE A 28 -13.22 2.05 -22.28
N ALA A 29 -14.39 1.43 -22.31
CA ALA A 29 -14.59 0.17 -23.02
C ALA A 29 -14.19 0.26 -24.52
N ASN A 30 -14.50 1.38 -25.16
CA ASN A 30 -14.19 1.61 -26.56
C ASN A 30 -12.67 1.79 -26.84
N PHE A 31 -11.85 2.04 -25.83
CA PHE A 31 -10.39 2.09 -25.99
C PHE A 31 -9.77 0.71 -26.20
N ASN A 32 -10.47 -0.36 -25.90
CA ASN A 32 -10.00 -1.74 -26.05
C ASN A 32 -8.65 -2.03 -25.38
N LEU A 33 -8.38 -1.42 -24.24
CA LEU A 33 -7.15 -1.62 -23.48
C LEU A 33 -7.24 -2.90 -22.64
N SER A 34 -6.25 -3.77 -22.73
CA SER A 34 -6.23 -5.05 -22.02
C SER A 34 -6.03 -4.89 -20.50
N ASP A 35 -5.37 -3.81 -20.09
CA ASP A 35 -5.01 -3.49 -18.71
C ASP A 35 -5.88 -2.38 -18.08
N CYS A 36 -6.85 -1.85 -18.84
CA CYS A 36 -7.78 -0.83 -18.36
C CYS A 36 -9.23 -1.21 -18.67
N HIS A 37 -9.87 -1.88 -17.72
CA HIS A 37 -11.26 -2.29 -17.85
C HIS A 37 -12.23 -1.11 -17.70
N SER A 38 -13.39 -1.22 -18.32
CA SER A 38 -14.44 -0.18 -18.26
C SER A 38 -15.10 -0.02 -16.88
N HIS A 39 -14.82 -0.92 -15.96
CA HIS A 39 -15.37 -0.96 -14.60
C HIS A 39 -14.25 -1.32 -13.61
N PRO A 40 -14.42 -1.00 -12.30
CA PRO A 40 -13.50 -1.46 -11.27
C PRO A 40 -13.37 -2.98 -11.30
N LYS A 41 -12.15 -3.47 -11.48
CA LYS A 41 -11.82 -4.89 -11.53
C LYS A 41 -10.57 -5.15 -10.71
N TRP A 42 -10.57 -6.23 -9.96
CA TRP A 42 -9.36 -6.71 -9.33
C TRP A 42 -8.38 -7.19 -10.41
N LEU A 43 -7.21 -6.57 -10.44
CA LEU A 43 -6.08 -7.04 -11.22
C LEU A 43 -5.07 -7.59 -10.22
N GLU A 44 -4.77 -8.88 -10.32
CA GLU A 44 -3.86 -9.52 -9.39
C GLU A 44 -2.47 -8.87 -9.48
N PRO A 45 -1.94 -8.29 -8.39
CA PRO A 45 -0.58 -7.76 -8.37
C PRO A 45 0.44 -8.87 -8.61
N TYR A 46 1.57 -8.52 -9.19
CA TYR A 46 2.67 -9.47 -9.40
C TYR A 46 3.18 -10.07 -8.09
N GLU A 47 3.21 -9.25 -7.04
CA GLU A 47 3.58 -9.64 -5.67
C GLU A 47 2.48 -9.21 -4.71
N TRP A 48 1.94 -10.14 -3.94
CA TRP A 48 0.97 -9.87 -2.89
C TRP A 48 0.83 -11.06 -1.93
N LEU A 49 0.22 -10.87 -0.74
CA LEU A 49 0.10 -11.90 0.29
C LEU A 49 -0.62 -13.18 -0.16
N GLY A 50 -1.52 -13.09 -1.14
CA GLY A 50 -2.22 -14.25 -1.70
C GLY A 50 -1.36 -15.11 -2.63
N LYS A 51 -0.16 -14.62 -3.00
CA LYS A 51 0.82 -15.34 -3.83
C LYS A 51 2.18 -15.31 -3.15
N ILE A 52 2.30 -16.09 -2.08
CA ILE A 52 3.55 -16.22 -1.34
C ILE A 52 4.45 -17.20 -2.11
N ASP A 53 5.58 -16.69 -2.55
CA ASP A 53 6.62 -17.45 -3.21
C ASP A 53 7.93 -17.34 -2.40
N ARG A 54 9.05 -17.08 -3.04
CA ARG A 54 10.38 -16.95 -2.47
C ARG A 54 10.50 -15.88 -1.37
N TYR A 55 9.70 -14.81 -1.45
CA TYR A 55 9.71 -13.69 -0.52
C TYR A 55 8.41 -13.65 0.29
N PRO A 56 8.39 -14.25 1.49
CA PRO A 56 7.15 -14.48 2.24
C PRO A 56 6.63 -13.26 3.02
N LEU A 57 7.34 -12.13 2.99
CA LEU A 57 6.91 -10.90 3.66
C LEU A 57 6.47 -9.85 2.64
N HIS A 58 5.33 -9.24 2.90
CA HIS A 58 4.83 -8.11 2.11
C HIS A 58 5.33 -6.80 2.70
N LEU A 59 6.09 -6.02 1.93
CA LEU A 59 6.57 -4.70 2.34
C LEU A 59 5.56 -3.63 1.96
N ILE A 60 5.10 -2.87 2.97
CA ILE A 60 4.30 -1.66 2.79
C ILE A 60 5.21 -0.46 3.02
N SER A 61 5.41 0.35 1.98
CA SER A 61 6.16 1.60 2.08
C SER A 61 5.19 2.75 2.33
N ASN A 62 5.00 3.10 3.60
CA ASN A 62 4.16 4.23 4.00
C ASN A 62 4.95 5.54 4.11
N GLN A 63 4.25 6.66 4.30
CA GLN A 63 4.86 7.94 4.63
C GLN A 63 5.23 7.98 6.11
N PRO A 64 6.51 8.19 6.47
CA PRO A 64 6.90 8.35 7.88
C PRO A 64 6.25 9.58 8.53
N THR A 65 5.93 9.49 9.82
CA THR A 65 5.28 10.59 10.55
C THR A 65 6.20 11.77 10.85
N HIS A 66 7.51 11.53 10.87
CA HIS A 66 8.53 12.50 11.31
C HIS A 66 9.22 13.25 10.17
N ARG A 67 8.91 12.92 8.91
CA ARG A 67 9.44 13.59 7.71
C ARG A 67 8.48 13.49 6.53
N LEU A 68 8.67 14.33 5.52
CA LEU A 68 7.92 14.30 4.26
C LEU A 68 8.89 14.00 3.13
N HIS A 69 8.77 12.82 2.52
CA HIS A 69 9.74 12.29 1.55
C HIS A 69 11.18 12.38 2.10
N SER A 70 12.08 13.08 1.41
CA SER A 70 13.45 13.36 1.90
C SER A 70 13.56 14.64 2.73
N GLN A 71 12.48 15.43 2.83
CA GLN A 71 12.50 16.66 3.62
C GLN A 71 12.51 16.33 5.11
N LEU A 72 13.26 17.14 5.86
CA LEU A 72 13.47 16.96 7.30
C LEU A 72 14.25 15.69 7.69
N ASP A 73 14.88 15.00 6.74
CA ASP A 73 15.68 13.81 7.07
C ASP A 73 16.82 14.10 8.07
N ASN A 74 17.42 15.29 7.96
CA ASN A 74 18.46 15.75 8.88
C ASN A 74 17.94 16.42 10.16
N ALA A 75 16.63 16.59 10.32
CA ALA A 75 16.05 17.14 11.54
C ALA A 75 16.21 16.19 12.72
N ILE A 76 16.33 16.75 13.92
CA ILE A 76 16.47 15.97 15.17
C ILE A 76 15.32 14.95 15.30
N SER A 77 14.10 15.32 14.95
CA SER A 77 12.94 14.43 14.99
C SER A 77 13.12 13.19 14.12
N SER A 78 13.68 13.34 12.91
CA SER A 78 13.97 12.21 12.03
C SER A 78 15.15 11.39 12.52
N GLN A 79 16.21 12.04 13.00
CA GLN A 79 17.40 11.34 13.46
C GLN A 79 17.13 10.49 14.71
N ASN A 80 16.25 10.97 15.61
CA ASN A 80 15.86 10.24 16.82
C ASN A 80 15.04 8.96 16.54
N GLU A 81 14.37 8.88 15.41
CA GLU A 81 13.61 7.69 15.02
C GLU A 81 14.48 6.62 14.35
N LYS A 82 15.70 6.97 13.92
CA LYS A 82 16.59 6.02 13.24
C LYS A 82 17.18 5.00 14.22
N ILE A 83 17.27 3.76 13.75
CA ILE A 83 17.89 2.64 14.47
C ILE A 83 19.23 2.33 13.78
N GLY A 84 20.33 2.52 14.48
CA GLY A 84 21.67 2.35 13.88
C GLY A 84 21.90 3.22 12.63
N GLY A 85 21.32 4.43 12.60
CA GLY A 85 21.41 5.36 11.46
C GLY A 85 20.56 4.95 10.24
N ARG A 86 19.66 3.98 10.39
CA ARG A 86 18.78 3.48 9.33
C ARG A 86 17.32 3.77 9.63
N GLU A 87 16.49 3.87 8.59
CA GLU A 87 15.04 3.94 8.77
C GLU A 87 14.55 2.67 9.48
N PRO A 88 13.58 2.80 10.40
CA PRO A 88 13.00 1.65 11.04
C PRO A 88 12.16 0.82 10.06
N VAL A 89 12.15 -0.49 10.25
CA VAL A 89 11.18 -1.39 9.66
C VAL A 89 10.39 -2.06 10.77
N LEU A 90 9.08 -1.93 10.74
CA LEU A 90 8.18 -2.56 11.70
C LEU A 90 7.99 -4.03 11.33
N ILE A 91 8.18 -4.92 12.29
CA ILE A 91 8.12 -6.37 12.08
C ILE A 91 7.24 -6.98 13.17
N ASN A 92 6.28 -7.83 12.77
CA ASN A 92 5.48 -8.57 13.75
C ASN A 92 6.36 -9.53 14.58
N PRO A 93 6.12 -9.68 15.90
CA PRO A 93 6.89 -10.58 16.77
C PRO A 93 7.00 -12.01 16.24
N ILE A 94 5.92 -12.56 15.68
CA ILE A 94 5.90 -13.92 15.09
C ILE A 94 6.90 -14.05 13.93
N ASP A 95 6.98 -13.02 13.08
CA ASP A 95 7.90 -13.02 11.94
C ASP A 95 9.34 -12.74 12.34
N ALA A 96 9.54 -11.92 13.37
CA ALA A 96 10.83 -11.64 13.95
C ALA A 96 11.42 -12.89 14.64
N GLU A 97 10.62 -13.60 15.44
CA GLU A 97 11.03 -14.83 16.11
C GLU A 97 11.49 -15.91 15.13
N LYS A 98 10.70 -16.17 14.09
CA LYS A 98 11.05 -17.12 13.02
C LYS A 98 12.38 -16.84 12.36
N ARG A 99 12.82 -15.56 12.36
CA ARG A 99 14.06 -15.10 11.73
C ARG A 99 15.17 -14.78 12.73
N LYS A 100 14.88 -14.96 14.03
CA LYS A 100 15.80 -14.64 15.15
C LYS A 100 16.22 -13.17 15.14
N ILE A 101 15.33 -12.27 14.74
CA ILE A 101 15.53 -10.83 14.69
C ILE A 101 15.10 -10.23 16.04
N LYS A 102 15.89 -9.32 16.57
CA LYS A 102 15.59 -8.55 17.79
C LYS A 102 15.40 -7.08 17.45
N SER A 103 14.63 -6.39 18.29
CA SER A 103 14.48 -4.93 18.15
C SER A 103 15.85 -4.26 18.30
N GLY A 104 16.17 -3.38 17.36
CA GLY A 104 17.48 -2.71 17.29
C GLY A 104 18.47 -3.35 16.32
N ASP A 105 18.21 -4.56 15.83
CA ASP A 105 19.08 -5.20 14.82
C ASP A 105 19.02 -4.43 13.50
N ILE A 106 20.14 -4.42 12.77
CA ILE A 106 20.15 -3.99 11.37
C ILE A 106 19.84 -5.20 10.49
N VAL A 107 18.77 -5.09 9.74
CA VAL A 107 18.27 -6.14 8.86
C VAL A 107 18.41 -5.75 7.40
N ASN A 108 18.57 -6.75 6.53
CA ASN A 108 18.60 -6.58 5.10
C ASN A 108 17.25 -7.02 4.49
N LEU A 109 16.48 -6.07 3.94
CA LEU A 109 15.29 -6.36 3.15
C LEU A 109 15.72 -6.55 1.69
N THR A 110 15.35 -7.68 1.11
CA THR A 110 15.81 -8.04 -0.24
C THR A 110 14.71 -8.72 -1.04
N ASN A 111 14.70 -8.47 -2.34
CA ASN A 111 13.98 -9.24 -3.35
C ASN A 111 14.79 -9.27 -4.65
N ASP A 112 14.20 -9.76 -5.75
CA ASP A 112 14.88 -9.85 -7.05
C ASP A 112 15.23 -8.48 -7.66
N ARG A 113 14.60 -7.40 -7.20
CA ARG A 113 14.84 -6.03 -7.68
C ARG A 113 15.98 -5.32 -6.95
N GLY A 114 16.30 -5.75 -5.74
CA GLY A 114 17.37 -5.12 -4.96
C GLY A 114 17.30 -5.42 -3.47
N SER A 115 18.12 -4.69 -2.72
CA SER A 115 18.19 -4.81 -1.26
C SER A 115 18.42 -3.45 -0.59
N LEU A 116 17.97 -3.34 0.66
CA LEU A 116 18.20 -2.18 1.51
C LEU A 116 18.39 -2.60 2.97
N LEU A 117 19.13 -1.79 3.73
CA LEU A 117 19.32 -1.98 5.17
C LEU A 117 18.33 -1.11 5.95
N ALA A 118 17.70 -1.71 6.95
CA ALA A 118 16.76 -1.05 7.85
C ALA A 118 17.03 -1.45 9.30
N GLY A 119 16.58 -0.63 10.26
CA GLY A 119 16.63 -0.95 11.67
C GLY A 119 15.37 -1.69 12.12
N ALA A 120 15.46 -2.86 12.72
CA ALA A 120 14.31 -3.64 13.13
C ALA A 120 13.61 -3.02 14.36
N LYS A 121 12.30 -2.76 14.26
CA LYS A 121 11.41 -2.41 15.35
C LYS A 121 10.31 -3.45 15.45
N ILE A 122 10.34 -4.26 16.50
CA ILE A 122 9.36 -5.32 16.70
C ILE A 122 8.11 -4.74 17.38
N THR A 123 6.93 -4.96 16.78
CA THR A 123 5.65 -4.43 17.25
C THR A 123 4.47 -5.28 16.78
N ASP A 124 3.44 -5.34 17.62
CA ASP A 124 2.14 -5.96 17.27
C ASP A 124 1.26 -5.06 16.39
N ASP A 125 1.68 -3.83 16.09
CA ASP A 125 0.93 -2.89 15.23
C ASP A 125 0.87 -3.32 13.76
N VAL A 126 1.68 -4.33 13.38
CA VAL A 126 1.68 -4.90 12.03
C VAL A 126 1.25 -6.37 12.08
N MET A 127 0.47 -6.80 11.09
CA MET A 127 0.02 -8.19 11.04
C MET A 127 1.14 -9.15 10.62
N PRO A 128 1.09 -10.43 11.01
CA PRO A 128 2.04 -11.43 10.52
C PRO A 128 2.07 -11.51 8.99
N GLY A 129 3.25 -11.66 8.42
CA GLY A 129 3.48 -11.67 6.98
C GLY A 129 3.67 -10.29 6.35
N VAL A 130 3.54 -9.20 7.14
CA VAL A 130 3.68 -7.82 6.67
C VAL A 130 4.83 -7.13 7.42
N VAL A 131 5.59 -6.30 6.71
CA VAL A 131 6.56 -5.35 7.26
C VAL A 131 6.28 -3.95 6.70
N VAL A 132 6.51 -2.92 7.51
CA VAL A 132 6.18 -1.52 7.19
C VAL A 132 7.38 -0.61 7.37
#